data_bb3def55f1baa1b7aa435da9c2bd18f2
#
_entry.id   bb3def55f1baa1b7aa435da9c2bd18f2
#
_cell.length_a   1.000
_cell.length_b   1.000
_cell.length_c   1.000
_cell.angle_alpha   90.00
_cell.angle_beta   90.00
_cell.angle_gamma   90.00
#
_symmetry.space_group_name_H-M   'P 1'
#
loop_
_entity.id
_entity.type
_entity.pdbx_description
1 polymer ?
#
loop_
_entity_poly.entity_id
_entity_poly.type
_entity_poly.pdbx_seq_one_letter_code
_entity_poly.pdbx_strand_id
1 'polypeptide(L)'
;MKVIAAALLVFFLAAMLWAQTVPRYLFDPTWPKPLPNKWKIGGVTGLAVDKDDNIWVLNRPNDLTDIEVHAELTPPLADCCVRPPSMIHFDKHGNMIGSFDAPQGHGMDVDSKGFVYIGQDTVRKYDPKTGKVVGEIARAPEREGAGGGEGGRGAAPRTPGRGSQGPVAGFLTPPGRGQPSPEAAAKAAAARDEFRKKYPPTTPMIVGNVEEIRIIEPDNDIYVADSYLGGRVMVFDLNTFAFKRGWGAYGKPLSQVSTNEADRAYTPGGPMPKEFRGHLTLNVSDDGLVYAADRNANRIHVTTKDGKFLKEFIVAPTTGVGGSTGGVAFSPDKAQRLLFISDLTNNKIWFLNRPDGKIIGQMGQMGENGGLWFGLHMIAVDSQGNVYTGEVFAGERVQRFVPADSPRGKLLEQLSRLQ
;
A
#
# COMPACT_ATOMS: atom_id res chain seq x y z
N MET A 1 -25.27 3.04 51.10
CA MET A 1 -25.93 2.89 49.76
C MET A 1 -25.80 4.12 48.86
N LYS A 2 -25.94 5.36 49.34
CA LYS A 2 -25.88 6.59 48.51
C LYS A 2 -24.47 6.89 47.94
N VAL A 3 -23.40 6.53 48.62
CA VAL A 3 -21.98 6.76 48.16
C VAL A 3 -21.58 5.79 47.06
N ILE A 4 -22.06 4.54 47.07
CA ILE A 4 -21.78 3.52 46.06
C ILE A 4 -22.49 3.85 44.74
N ALA A 5 -23.70 4.41 44.79
CA ALA A 5 -24.45 4.82 43.62
C ALA A 5 -23.79 6.02 42.91
N ALA A 6 -23.20 6.96 43.67
CA ALA A 6 -22.46 8.09 43.08
C ALA A 6 -21.16 7.68 42.40
N ALA A 7 -20.42 6.71 42.97
CA ALA A 7 -19.17 6.18 42.38
C ALA A 7 -19.44 5.41 41.05
N LEU A 8 -20.53 4.62 41.02
CA LEU A 8 -20.94 3.92 39.79
C LEU A 8 -21.43 4.90 38.69
N LEU A 9 -22.09 5.98 39.05
CA LEU A 9 -22.53 6.99 38.09
C LEU A 9 -21.37 7.78 37.49
N VAL A 10 -20.32 8.07 38.28
CA VAL A 10 -19.11 8.73 37.80
C VAL A 10 -18.31 7.81 36.89
N PHE A 11 -18.25 6.50 37.20
CA PHE A 11 -17.62 5.53 36.30
C PHE A 11 -18.41 5.35 34.99
N PHE A 12 -19.71 5.35 35.00
CA PHE A 12 -20.55 5.30 33.80
C PHE A 12 -20.45 6.59 32.95
N LEU A 13 -20.36 7.76 33.57
CA LEU A 13 -20.13 9.04 32.88
C LEU A 13 -18.74 9.15 32.32
N ALA A 14 -17.70 8.62 32.99
CA ALA A 14 -16.34 8.54 32.45
C ALA A 14 -16.25 7.56 31.26
N ALA A 15 -17.02 6.45 31.29
CA ALA A 15 -17.09 5.52 30.17
C ALA A 15 -17.87 6.09 28.94
N MET A 16 -18.81 6.99 29.15
CA MET A 16 -19.52 7.66 28.05
C MET A 16 -18.74 8.79 27.35
N LEU A 17 -17.68 9.31 27.96
CA LEU A 17 -16.85 10.36 27.38
C LEU A 17 -15.79 9.87 26.38
N TRP A 18 -15.73 8.57 26.10
CA TRP A 18 -14.79 7.95 25.15
C TRP A 18 -15.47 7.50 23.85
N ALA A 19 -16.50 8.20 23.40
CA ALA A 19 -16.90 8.09 22.02
C ALA A 19 -15.73 8.60 21.17
N GLN A 20 -15.00 7.71 20.53
CA GLN A 20 -13.96 8.10 19.60
C GLN A 20 -14.60 8.99 18.53
N THR A 21 -14.27 10.28 18.58
CA THR A 21 -14.69 11.20 17.52
C THR A 21 -14.00 10.78 16.23
N VAL A 22 -14.77 10.69 15.15
CA VAL A 22 -14.22 10.42 13.82
C VAL A 22 -13.18 11.52 13.51
N PRO A 23 -11.95 11.17 13.20
CA PRO A 23 -10.94 12.16 12.88
C PRO A 23 -11.33 12.93 11.62
N ARG A 24 -11.14 14.23 11.63
CA ARG A 24 -11.38 15.11 10.49
C ARG A 24 -10.08 15.62 9.93
N TYR A 25 -9.91 15.48 8.63
CA TYR A 25 -8.72 15.89 7.89
C TYR A 25 -9.07 16.93 6.83
N LEU A 26 -8.10 17.79 6.55
CA LEU A 26 -8.19 18.81 5.49
C LEU A 26 -7.07 18.58 4.49
N PHE A 27 -7.40 18.66 3.21
CA PHE A 27 -6.41 18.65 2.14
C PHE A 27 -5.49 19.87 2.24
N ASP A 28 -4.19 19.65 2.16
CA ASP A 28 -3.19 20.72 2.13
C ASP A 28 -2.69 20.98 0.70
N PRO A 29 -3.17 22.03 0.03
CA PRO A 29 -2.83 22.31 -1.37
C PRO A 29 -1.38 22.79 -1.56
N THR A 30 -0.63 23.02 -0.48
CA THR A 30 0.75 23.50 -0.56
C THR A 30 1.78 22.38 -0.45
N TRP A 31 1.33 21.13 -0.35
CA TRP A 31 2.18 19.95 -0.27
C TRP A 31 1.76 18.89 -1.31
N PRO A 32 2.68 18.31 -2.08
CA PRO A 32 4.08 18.70 -2.21
C PRO A 32 4.23 20.02 -2.96
N LYS A 33 5.42 20.62 -2.90
CA LYS A 33 5.77 21.73 -3.79
C LYS A 33 6.00 21.20 -5.21
N PRO A 34 5.91 22.09 -6.23
CA PRO A 34 6.18 21.69 -7.60
C PRO A 34 7.55 21.01 -7.73
N LEU A 35 7.57 19.92 -8.47
CA LEU A 35 8.80 19.19 -8.75
C LEU A 35 9.71 19.97 -9.70
N PRO A 36 11.04 19.85 -9.54
CA PRO A 36 12.00 20.45 -10.46
C PRO A 36 11.98 19.75 -11.83
N ASN A 37 12.73 20.28 -12.79
CA ASN A 37 12.99 19.65 -14.08
C ASN A 37 11.74 19.29 -14.89
N LYS A 38 10.61 19.96 -14.63
CA LYS A 38 9.32 19.65 -15.26
C LYS A 38 8.82 18.22 -15.00
N TRP A 39 9.22 17.61 -13.90
CA TRP A 39 8.84 16.25 -13.56
C TRP A 39 7.35 16.13 -13.22
N LYS A 40 6.73 15.07 -13.72
CA LYS A 40 5.38 14.62 -13.36
C LYS A 40 5.48 13.22 -12.75
N ILE A 41 4.92 13.03 -11.57
CA ILE A 41 4.85 11.73 -10.90
C ILE A 41 3.93 10.80 -11.71
N GLY A 42 4.34 9.56 -11.90
CA GLY A 42 3.49 8.48 -12.38
C GLY A 42 2.74 7.78 -11.24
N GLY A 43 2.18 6.63 -11.49
CA GLY A 43 1.42 5.86 -10.49
C GLY A 43 2.25 5.56 -9.23
N VAL A 44 1.73 5.92 -8.05
CA VAL A 44 2.43 5.76 -6.76
C VAL A 44 2.17 4.40 -6.18
N THR A 45 3.24 3.62 -5.98
CA THR A 45 3.17 2.23 -5.53
C THR A 45 3.93 1.96 -4.23
N GLY A 46 4.50 3.00 -3.63
CA GLY A 46 5.10 2.92 -2.30
C GLY A 46 5.16 4.29 -1.65
N LEU A 47 4.88 4.34 -0.36
CA LEU A 47 5.03 5.49 0.52
C LEU A 47 5.64 5.05 1.83
N ALA A 48 6.67 5.78 2.28
CA ALA A 48 7.21 5.63 3.62
C ALA A 48 7.47 7.00 4.25
N VAL A 49 7.33 7.06 5.56
CA VAL A 49 7.70 8.21 6.37
C VAL A 49 8.94 7.82 7.16
N ASP A 50 10.03 8.57 7.03
CA ASP A 50 11.24 8.30 7.79
C ASP A 50 11.18 8.90 9.21
N LYS A 51 12.20 8.63 10.02
CA LYS A 51 12.28 9.08 11.43
C LYS A 51 12.28 10.60 11.60
N ASP A 52 12.53 11.36 10.54
CA ASP A 52 12.59 12.84 10.55
C ASP A 52 11.31 13.46 9.94
N ASP A 53 10.26 12.64 9.74
CA ASP A 53 8.99 12.98 9.07
C ASP A 53 9.16 13.37 7.60
N ASN A 54 10.21 12.93 6.93
CA ASN A 54 10.33 13.10 5.49
C ASN A 54 9.60 11.98 4.76
N ILE A 55 9.17 12.27 3.53
CA ILE A 55 8.29 11.39 2.77
C ILE A 55 9.03 10.81 1.57
N TRP A 56 9.11 9.50 1.54
CA TRP A 56 9.66 8.75 0.42
C TRP A 56 8.53 8.24 -0.48
N VAL A 57 8.69 8.46 -1.77
CA VAL A 57 7.68 8.13 -2.79
C VAL A 57 8.29 7.25 -3.85
N LEU A 58 7.79 6.03 -3.96
CA LEU A 58 8.07 5.14 -5.08
C LEU A 58 6.97 5.33 -6.12
N ASN A 59 7.35 5.82 -7.30
CA ASN A 59 6.42 6.03 -8.39
C ASN A 59 6.81 5.21 -9.62
N ARG A 60 5.90 5.10 -10.57
CA ARG A 60 6.07 4.39 -11.86
C ARG A 60 6.11 5.38 -13.02
N PRO A 61 7.26 5.94 -13.36
CA PRO A 61 7.38 6.89 -14.47
C PRO A 61 6.90 6.32 -15.81
N ASN A 62 6.98 4.99 -15.99
CA ASN A 62 6.55 4.33 -17.23
C ASN A 62 5.02 4.17 -17.35
N ASP A 63 4.24 4.50 -16.31
CA ASP A 63 2.78 4.55 -16.39
C ASP A 63 2.32 5.82 -17.12
N LEU A 64 3.14 6.88 -17.12
CA LEU A 64 2.87 8.13 -17.83
C LEU A 64 2.72 7.89 -19.33
N THR A 65 1.65 8.43 -19.90
CA THR A 65 1.33 8.35 -21.32
C THR A 65 2.11 9.39 -22.14
N ASP A 66 2.20 9.20 -23.45
CA ASP A 66 2.93 10.14 -24.31
C ASP A 66 2.37 11.57 -24.26
N ILE A 67 1.05 11.72 -24.06
CA ILE A 67 0.42 13.05 -23.93
C ILE A 67 0.84 13.77 -22.63
N GLU A 68 1.20 13.03 -21.61
CA GLU A 68 1.61 13.58 -20.31
C GLU A 68 3.08 13.98 -20.27
N VAL A 69 3.88 13.49 -21.20
CA VAL A 69 5.34 13.70 -21.26
C VAL A 69 5.80 14.35 -22.56
N HIS A 70 5.02 15.25 -23.11
CA HIS A 70 5.31 15.93 -24.37
C HIS A 70 6.62 16.72 -24.36
N ALA A 71 7.14 17.11 -23.18
CA ALA A 71 8.43 17.77 -23.08
C ALA A 71 9.64 16.84 -23.27
N GLU A 72 9.45 15.50 -23.26
CA GLU A 72 10.51 14.53 -23.56
C GLU A 72 10.75 14.32 -25.07
N LEU A 73 9.81 14.74 -25.90
CA LEU A 73 9.91 14.52 -27.35
C LEU A 73 11.01 15.39 -27.99
N THR A 74 11.49 14.97 -29.15
CA THR A 74 12.51 15.70 -29.88
C THR A 74 12.02 16.01 -31.30
N PRO A 75 11.64 17.28 -31.60
CA PRO A 75 11.55 18.42 -30.67
C PRO A 75 10.41 18.27 -29.67
N PRO A 76 10.46 18.98 -28.50
CA PRO A 76 9.36 18.99 -27.55
C PRO A 76 8.06 19.55 -28.16
N LEU A 77 6.93 18.93 -27.84
CA LEU A 77 5.61 19.40 -28.28
C LEU A 77 4.94 20.32 -27.25
N ALA A 78 5.40 20.34 -26.00
CA ALA A 78 4.88 21.18 -24.93
C ALA A 78 5.97 21.55 -23.93
N ASP A 79 5.67 22.53 -23.06
CA ASP A 79 6.58 22.98 -22.00
C ASP A 79 6.68 21.99 -20.82
N CYS A 80 5.69 21.13 -20.62
CA CYS A 80 5.61 20.08 -19.61
C CYS A 80 5.12 18.77 -20.28
N CYS A 81 5.41 17.57 -19.76
CA CYS A 81 6.23 17.26 -18.61
C CYS A 81 7.31 16.23 -19.00
N VAL A 82 8.11 15.82 -18.02
CA VAL A 82 9.21 14.86 -18.17
C VAL A 82 9.07 13.80 -17.09
N ARG A 83 9.44 12.55 -17.38
CA ARG A 83 9.46 11.46 -16.40
C ARG A 83 10.48 11.72 -15.30
N PRO A 84 10.09 11.58 -14.02
CA PRO A 84 11.01 11.68 -12.90
C PRO A 84 11.79 10.35 -12.71
N PRO A 85 12.81 10.32 -11.85
CA PRO A 85 13.29 9.08 -11.26
C PRO A 85 12.16 8.35 -10.51
N SER A 86 12.27 7.01 -10.40
CA SER A 86 11.24 6.21 -9.70
C SER A 86 11.16 6.49 -8.20
N MET A 87 12.26 6.87 -7.56
CA MET A 87 12.30 7.27 -6.15
C MET A 87 12.44 8.76 -6.00
N ILE A 88 11.53 9.36 -5.23
CA ILE A 88 11.55 10.79 -4.89
C ILE A 88 11.46 10.93 -3.36
N HIS A 89 12.24 11.85 -2.80
CA HIS A 89 12.31 12.13 -1.37
C HIS A 89 11.93 13.59 -1.10
N PHE A 90 10.89 13.79 -0.31
CA PHE A 90 10.42 15.10 0.12
C PHE A 90 10.71 15.33 1.60
N ASP A 91 11.03 16.55 1.97
CA ASP A 91 10.96 16.94 3.37
C ASP A 91 9.50 17.13 3.83
N LYS A 92 9.28 17.21 5.12
CA LYS A 92 7.96 17.46 5.72
C LYS A 92 7.28 18.74 5.24
N HIS A 93 8.03 19.68 4.65
CA HIS A 93 7.52 20.94 4.09
C HIS A 93 7.17 20.81 2.60
N GLY A 94 7.40 19.64 1.99
CA GLY A 94 7.09 19.34 0.60
C GLY A 94 8.19 19.73 -0.40
N ASN A 95 9.36 20.15 0.05
CA ASN A 95 10.49 20.35 -0.84
C ASN A 95 11.06 18.98 -1.24
N MET A 96 11.36 18.80 -2.52
CA MET A 96 12.14 17.64 -2.94
C MET A 96 13.59 17.80 -2.47
N ILE A 97 14.08 16.85 -1.71
CA ILE A 97 15.41 16.84 -1.09
C ILE A 97 16.32 15.73 -1.63
N GLY A 98 15.79 14.82 -2.45
CA GLY A 98 16.54 13.75 -3.08
C GLY A 98 15.73 12.96 -4.06
N SER A 99 16.44 12.23 -4.92
CA SER A 99 15.84 11.27 -5.85
C SER A 99 16.91 10.32 -6.36
N PHE A 100 16.52 9.12 -6.73
CA PHE A 100 17.37 8.19 -7.47
C PHE A 100 16.51 7.29 -8.35
N ASP A 101 17.11 6.75 -9.39
CA ASP A 101 16.41 5.83 -10.27
C ASP A 101 16.62 4.37 -9.82
N ALA A 102 15.55 3.60 -9.86
CA ALA A 102 15.54 2.18 -9.60
C ALA A 102 14.49 1.52 -10.52
N PRO A 103 14.58 0.22 -10.81
CA PRO A 103 13.49 -0.49 -11.48
C PRO A 103 12.19 -0.29 -10.71
N GLN A 104 11.11 0.00 -11.43
CA GLN A 104 9.80 0.21 -10.82
C GLN A 104 9.38 -0.99 -9.98
N GLY A 105 8.71 -0.72 -8.87
CA GLY A 105 8.34 -1.72 -7.89
C GLY A 105 6.99 -1.48 -7.25
N HIS A 106 6.78 -2.14 -6.11
CA HIS A 106 5.59 -2.02 -5.29
C HIS A 106 5.93 -2.26 -3.82
N GLY A 107 5.47 -1.35 -2.96
CA GLY A 107 5.84 -1.36 -1.54
C GLY A 107 7.28 -0.91 -1.29
N MET A 108 7.48 -0.21 -0.19
CA MET A 108 8.78 0.26 0.22
C MET A 108 8.82 0.56 1.73
N ASP A 109 10.03 0.60 2.27
CA ASP A 109 10.29 1.14 3.59
C ASP A 109 11.72 1.69 3.67
N VAL A 110 12.02 2.42 4.76
CA VAL A 110 13.32 3.07 4.97
C VAL A 110 13.82 2.76 6.38
N ASP A 111 15.08 2.31 6.51
CA ASP A 111 15.67 2.06 7.83
C ASP A 111 16.19 3.37 8.48
N SER A 112 16.50 3.32 9.78
CA SER A 112 16.98 4.49 10.54
C SER A 112 18.31 5.06 10.03
N LYS A 113 19.06 4.31 9.21
CA LYS A 113 20.30 4.73 8.57
C LYS A 113 20.06 5.40 7.21
N GLY A 114 18.81 5.41 6.75
CA GLY A 114 18.37 6.00 5.48
C GLY A 114 18.54 5.10 4.26
N PHE A 115 18.80 3.80 4.41
CA PHE A 115 18.72 2.87 3.29
C PHE A 115 17.27 2.61 2.92
N VAL A 116 17.01 2.55 1.61
CA VAL A 116 15.67 2.36 1.06
C VAL A 116 15.49 0.91 0.62
N TYR A 117 14.41 0.29 1.06
CA TYR A 117 14.04 -1.07 0.66
C TYR A 117 12.88 -0.97 -0.31
N ILE A 118 13.02 -1.54 -1.50
CA ILE A 118 12.01 -1.51 -2.56
C ILE A 118 11.58 -2.94 -2.89
N GLY A 119 10.26 -3.15 -2.87
CA GLY A 119 9.64 -4.37 -3.37
C GLY A 119 9.56 -4.35 -4.89
N GLN A 120 10.05 -5.40 -5.50
CA GLN A 120 10.07 -5.64 -6.93
C GLN A 120 9.69 -7.11 -7.18
N ASP A 121 10.37 -7.81 -8.05
CA ASP A 121 10.36 -9.28 -8.10
C ASP A 121 10.95 -9.92 -6.83
N THR A 122 11.75 -9.15 -6.09
CA THR A 122 12.17 -9.40 -4.71
C THR A 122 12.31 -8.09 -3.95
N VAL A 123 12.78 -8.14 -2.70
CA VAL A 123 13.15 -6.95 -1.93
C VAL A 123 14.61 -6.62 -2.18
N ARG A 124 14.88 -5.38 -2.60
CA ARG A 124 16.24 -4.84 -2.72
C ARG A 124 16.45 -3.66 -1.81
N LYS A 125 17.61 -3.67 -1.14
CA LYS A 125 18.10 -2.56 -0.32
C LYS A 125 18.98 -1.67 -1.18
N TYR A 126 18.66 -0.38 -1.21
CA TYR A 126 19.37 0.64 -1.97
C TYR A 126 20.08 1.63 -1.05
N ASP A 127 21.30 2.03 -1.45
CA ASP A 127 21.92 3.24 -0.94
C ASP A 127 21.36 4.44 -1.74
N PRO A 128 20.56 5.34 -1.15
CA PRO A 128 19.92 6.43 -1.88
C PRO A 128 20.91 7.49 -2.39
N LYS A 129 22.13 7.54 -1.84
CA LYS A 129 23.18 8.47 -2.29
C LYS A 129 23.77 8.06 -3.62
N THR A 130 23.81 6.76 -3.88
CA THR A 130 24.45 6.20 -5.08
C THR A 130 23.44 5.54 -6.02
N GLY A 131 22.20 5.28 -5.59
CA GLY A 131 21.20 4.50 -6.31
C GLY A 131 21.54 3.02 -6.46
N LYS A 132 22.59 2.53 -5.78
CA LYS A 132 23.08 1.16 -5.95
C LYS A 132 22.38 0.20 -4.98
N VAL A 133 22.13 -1.01 -5.46
CA VAL A 133 21.71 -2.14 -4.64
C VAL A 133 22.88 -2.57 -3.75
N VAL A 134 22.62 -2.64 -2.44
CA VAL A 134 23.59 -3.06 -1.42
C VAL A 134 23.18 -4.36 -0.72
N GLY A 135 22.02 -4.92 -1.08
CA GLY A 135 21.55 -6.21 -0.59
C GLY A 135 20.21 -6.59 -1.22
N GLU A 136 19.90 -7.87 -1.24
CA GLU A 136 18.62 -8.37 -1.75
C GLU A 136 18.20 -9.69 -1.08
N ILE A 137 16.90 -9.93 -1.01
CA ILE A 137 16.32 -11.19 -0.56
C ILE A 137 16.34 -12.19 -1.73
N ALA A 138 16.61 -13.47 -1.46
CA ALA A 138 16.55 -14.52 -2.46
C ALA A 138 15.13 -14.67 -3.04
N ARG A 139 15.02 -14.95 -4.32
CA ARG A 139 13.77 -15.16 -5.04
C ARG A 139 13.76 -16.44 -5.88
N ALA A 140 12.56 -16.97 -6.10
CA ALA A 140 12.36 -18.02 -7.10
C ALA A 140 12.61 -17.46 -8.52
N PRO A 141 13.09 -18.29 -9.47
CA PRO A 141 13.21 -17.89 -10.86
C PRO A 141 11.87 -17.42 -11.43
N GLU A 142 11.93 -16.44 -12.35
CA GLU A 142 10.73 -15.98 -13.03
C GLU A 142 9.99 -17.12 -13.73
N ARG A 143 8.66 -17.06 -13.69
CA ARG A 143 7.81 -17.96 -14.45
C ARG A 143 7.87 -17.58 -15.94
N GLU A 144 8.17 -18.51 -16.82
CA GLU A 144 8.03 -18.31 -18.25
C GLU A 144 6.59 -17.85 -18.59
N GLY A 145 6.47 -16.72 -19.27
CA GLY A 145 5.18 -16.14 -19.64
C GLY A 145 4.48 -15.35 -18.51
N ALA A 146 5.12 -15.13 -17.37
CA ALA A 146 4.56 -14.36 -16.25
C ALA A 146 4.64 -12.83 -16.43
N GLY A 147 4.63 -12.33 -17.63
CA GLY A 147 4.49 -10.89 -17.90
C GLY A 147 3.08 -10.41 -17.55
N GLY A 148 2.79 -10.02 -16.32
CA GLY A 148 1.46 -9.56 -15.98
C GLY A 148 1.08 -9.31 -14.54
N GLY A 149 2.00 -9.27 -13.59
CA GLY A 149 1.71 -8.61 -12.32
C GLY A 149 1.83 -7.09 -12.50
N GLU A 150 1.10 -6.30 -11.71
CA GLU A 150 1.25 -4.84 -11.72
C GLU A 150 2.71 -4.39 -11.53
N GLY A 151 3.58 -5.22 -10.91
CA GLY A 151 5.02 -5.01 -10.81
C GLY A 151 5.83 -5.36 -12.06
N GLY A 152 5.30 -6.15 -12.99
CA GLY A 152 6.02 -6.63 -14.19
C GLY A 152 5.97 -5.71 -15.41
N ARG A 153 5.25 -4.59 -15.35
CA ARG A 153 5.15 -3.63 -16.47
C ARG A 153 6.34 -2.67 -16.58
N GLY A 154 7.28 -2.72 -15.66
CA GLY A 154 8.33 -1.74 -15.51
C GLY A 154 9.68 -2.04 -16.13
N ALA A 155 9.91 -3.20 -16.71
CA ALA A 155 11.27 -3.64 -17.07
C ALA A 155 11.75 -3.27 -18.49
N ALA A 156 10.90 -2.74 -19.35
CA ALA A 156 11.32 -2.31 -20.69
C ALA A 156 11.14 -0.80 -20.87
N PRO A 157 12.19 -0.07 -21.28
CA PRO A 157 12.03 1.29 -21.76
C PRO A 157 10.96 1.30 -22.86
N ARG A 158 9.91 2.11 -22.68
CA ARG A 158 8.92 2.28 -23.74
C ARG A 158 9.58 2.92 -24.94
N THR A 159 9.44 2.29 -26.09
CA THR A 159 9.80 2.94 -27.35
C THR A 159 8.92 4.17 -27.53
N PRO A 160 9.49 5.38 -27.74
CA PRO A 160 8.69 6.56 -28.03
C PRO A 160 7.71 6.29 -29.18
N GLY A 161 6.45 6.69 -29.01
CA GLY A 161 5.39 6.53 -30.03
C GLY A 161 4.43 5.36 -29.83
N ARG A 162 4.59 4.54 -28.79
CA ARG A 162 3.56 3.59 -28.34
C ARG A 162 3.00 4.03 -26.98
N GLY A 163 2.10 5.01 -27.02
CA GLY A 163 1.29 5.36 -25.88
C GLY A 163 0.55 4.15 -25.31
N SER A 164 0.31 4.11 -24.01
CA SER A 164 -0.61 3.13 -23.46
C SER A 164 -2.01 3.43 -24.01
N GLN A 165 -2.31 2.80 -25.12
CA GLN A 165 -3.64 2.81 -25.72
C GLN A 165 -4.53 1.92 -24.86
N GLY A 166 -5.25 2.49 -23.96
CA GLY A 166 -6.32 1.77 -23.31
C GLY A 166 -6.55 2.21 -21.86
N PRO A 167 -7.77 2.05 -21.38
CA PRO A 167 -8.07 2.20 -19.98
C PRO A 167 -7.15 1.29 -19.20
N VAL A 168 -6.75 1.72 -18.02
CA VAL A 168 -5.95 0.92 -17.08
C VAL A 168 -6.61 -0.43 -16.94
N ALA A 169 -5.97 -1.45 -17.53
CA ALA A 169 -6.57 -2.76 -17.65
C ALA A 169 -6.95 -3.31 -16.27
N GLY A 170 -8.17 -3.72 -16.13
CA GLY A 170 -8.66 -4.46 -14.97
C GLY A 170 -9.66 -3.71 -14.09
N PHE A 171 -9.50 -2.42 -13.82
CA PHE A 171 -10.37 -1.71 -12.87
C PHE A 171 -11.53 -0.94 -13.53
N LEU A 172 -11.27 -0.36 -14.67
CA LEU A 172 -12.24 0.46 -15.41
C LEU A 172 -12.84 -0.27 -16.60
N THR A 173 -12.49 -1.53 -16.81
CA THR A 173 -13.07 -2.32 -17.90
C THR A 173 -14.43 -2.83 -17.48
N PRO A 174 -15.51 -2.51 -18.21
CA PRO A 174 -16.84 -3.06 -17.93
C PRO A 174 -16.81 -4.60 -17.85
N PRO A 175 -17.68 -5.21 -17.04
CA PRO A 175 -17.80 -6.66 -16.97
C PRO A 175 -17.95 -7.26 -18.38
N GLY A 176 -17.13 -8.27 -18.70
CA GLY A 176 -17.12 -8.92 -20.01
C GLY A 176 -16.21 -8.30 -21.07
N ARG A 177 -15.66 -7.09 -20.88
CA ARG A 177 -14.65 -6.53 -21.78
C ARG A 177 -13.24 -6.80 -21.22
N GLY A 178 -12.41 -7.48 -21.99
CA GLY A 178 -11.04 -7.82 -21.59
C GLY A 178 -10.93 -8.89 -20.51
N GLN A 179 -12.02 -9.50 -20.08
CA GLN A 179 -11.98 -10.70 -19.22
C GLN A 179 -11.48 -11.88 -20.05
N PRO A 180 -10.58 -12.70 -19.51
CA PRO A 180 -10.14 -13.91 -20.19
C PRO A 180 -11.35 -14.85 -20.39
N SER A 181 -11.36 -15.59 -21.49
CA SER A 181 -12.35 -16.65 -21.67
C SER A 181 -12.28 -17.66 -20.49
N PRO A 182 -13.37 -18.37 -20.16
CA PRO A 182 -13.34 -19.38 -19.11
C PRO A 182 -12.20 -20.40 -19.29
N GLU A 183 -11.90 -20.79 -20.52
CA GLU A 183 -10.78 -21.68 -20.86
C GLU A 183 -9.43 -21.03 -20.57
N ALA A 184 -9.23 -19.79 -20.97
CA ALA A 184 -8.00 -19.04 -20.69
C ALA A 184 -7.82 -18.83 -19.18
N ALA A 185 -8.90 -18.54 -18.45
CA ALA A 185 -8.88 -18.41 -17.00
C ALA A 185 -8.51 -19.73 -16.30
N ALA A 186 -9.09 -20.86 -16.74
CA ALA A 186 -8.77 -22.19 -16.23
C ALA A 186 -7.31 -22.58 -16.53
N LYS A 187 -6.82 -22.32 -17.73
CA LYS A 187 -5.42 -22.55 -18.10
C LYS A 187 -4.46 -21.73 -17.23
N ALA A 188 -4.79 -20.46 -16.99
CA ALA A 188 -4.00 -19.59 -16.12
C ALA A 188 -4.01 -20.07 -14.66
N ALA A 189 -5.15 -20.56 -14.15
CA ALA A 189 -5.25 -21.14 -12.81
C ALA A 189 -4.38 -22.40 -12.68
N ALA A 190 -4.50 -23.34 -13.63
CA ALA A 190 -3.67 -24.54 -13.66
C ALA A 190 -2.17 -24.23 -13.70
N ALA A 191 -1.76 -23.22 -14.49
CA ALA A 191 -0.37 -22.80 -14.56
C ALA A 191 0.13 -22.19 -13.23
N ARG A 192 -0.75 -21.51 -12.45
CA ARG A 192 -0.42 -21.03 -11.10
C ARG A 192 -0.27 -22.17 -10.10
N ASP A 193 -1.16 -23.18 -10.19
CA ASP A 193 -1.09 -24.36 -9.34
C ASP A 193 0.22 -25.14 -9.56
N GLU A 194 0.59 -25.37 -10.82
CA GLU A 194 1.87 -26.02 -11.15
C GLU A 194 3.08 -25.22 -10.67
N PHE A 195 3.04 -23.90 -10.79
CA PHE A 195 4.10 -23.06 -10.27
C PHE A 195 4.23 -23.18 -8.74
N ARG A 196 3.09 -23.17 -8.00
CA ARG A 196 3.08 -23.34 -6.54
C ARG A 196 3.49 -24.74 -6.09
N LYS A 197 3.27 -25.77 -6.90
CA LYS A 197 3.80 -27.11 -6.64
C LYS A 197 5.32 -27.15 -6.77
N LYS A 198 5.87 -26.45 -7.78
CA LYS A 198 7.33 -26.35 -7.99
C LYS A 198 7.99 -25.51 -6.91
N TYR A 199 7.36 -24.42 -6.50
CA TYR A 199 7.81 -23.53 -5.44
C TYR A 199 6.74 -23.45 -4.35
N PRO A 200 6.66 -24.47 -3.47
CA PRO A 200 5.61 -24.56 -2.46
C PRO A 200 5.69 -23.41 -1.46
N PRO A 201 4.60 -23.14 -0.71
CA PRO A 201 4.58 -22.07 0.29
C PRO A 201 5.70 -22.13 1.34
N THR A 202 6.30 -23.31 1.55
CA THR A 202 7.47 -23.50 2.42
C THR A 202 8.79 -23.03 1.82
N THR A 203 8.83 -22.63 0.55
CA THR A 203 10.04 -22.12 -0.12
C THR A 203 10.56 -20.89 0.62
N PRO A 204 11.82 -20.89 1.15
CA PRO A 204 12.34 -19.84 2.03
C PRO A 204 12.89 -18.62 1.26
N MET A 205 12.19 -18.20 0.21
CA MET A 205 12.53 -17.06 -0.64
C MET A 205 11.25 -16.44 -1.20
N ILE A 206 11.32 -15.27 -1.83
CA ILE A 206 10.18 -14.66 -2.51
C ILE A 206 9.76 -15.51 -3.71
N VAL A 207 8.48 -15.84 -3.78
CA VAL A 207 7.89 -16.70 -4.82
C VAL A 207 6.95 -15.91 -5.73
N GLY A 208 6.19 -15.01 -5.14
CA GLY A 208 5.32 -14.10 -5.88
C GLY A 208 6.04 -12.81 -6.27
N ASN A 209 5.32 -11.71 -6.22
CA ASN A 209 5.90 -10.37 -6.29
C ASN A 209 5.66 -9.68 -4.95
N VAL A 210 6.60 -8.83 -4.56
CA VAL A 210 6.46 -8.04 -3.32
C VAL A 210 5.43 -6.94 -3.53
N GLU A 211 4.52 -6.79 -2.57
CA GLU A 211 3.52 -5.72 -2.61
C GLU A 211 3.64 -4.74 -1.43
N GLU A 212 4.26 -5.19 -0.32
CA GLU A 212 4.54 -4.32 0.83
C GLU A 212 5.73 -4.83 1.62
N ILE A 213 6.44 -3.89 2.27
CA ILE A 213 7.61 -4.16 3.11
C ILE A 213 7.47 -3.33 4.38
N ARG A 214 7.88 -3.90 5.53
CA ARG A 214 8.07 -3.14 6.78
C ARG A 214 9.36 -3.58 7.47
N ILE A 215 10.14 -2.59 7.86
CA ILE A 215 11.41 -2.77 8.58
C ILE A 215 11.14 -2.56 10.07
N ILE A 216 11.44 -3.58 10.86
CA ILE A 216 11.31 -3.53 12.33
C ILE A 216 12.69 -3.75 12.92
N GLU A 217 13.46 -2.67 13.00
CA GLU A 217 14.87 -2.70 13.44
C GLU A 217 15.07 -3.30 14.83
N PRO A 218 14.23 -3.02 15.86
CA PRO A 218 14.39 -3.64 17.19
C PRO A 218 14.34 -5.16 17.17
N ASP A 219 13.64 -5.77 16.23
CA ASP A 219 13.52 -7.22 16.08
C ASP A 219 14.50 -7.79 15.03
N ASN A 220 15.24 -6.93 14.35
CA ASN A 220 16.08 -7.28 13.21
C ASN A 220 15.27 -8.00 12.12
N ASP A 221 14.07 -7.51 11.81
CA ASP A 221 13.10 -8.13 10.91
C ASP A 221 12.78 -7.26 9.69
N ILE A 222 12.66 -7.92 8.52
CA ILE A 222 12.01 -7.41 7.32
C ILE A 222 10.73 -8.22 7.14
N TYR A 223 9.57 -7.58 7.30
CA TYR A 223 8.29 -8.17 6.95
C TYR A 223 7.99 -7.91 5.49
N VAL A 224 7.59 -8.94 4.76
CA VAL A 224 7.32 -8.87 3.32
C VAL A 224 5.97 -9.50 3.02
N ALA A 225 5.12 -8.76 2.34
CA ALA A 225 3.94 -9.31 1.68
C ALA A 225 4.38 -9.98 0.37
N ASP A 226 4.64 -11.28 0.41
CA ASP A 226 4.89 -12.11 -0.77
C ASP A 226 3.56 -12.43 -1.43
N SER A 227 3.14 -11.53 -2.31
CA SER A 227 1.81 -11.41 -2.89
C SER A 227 1.61 -12.28 -4.13
N TYR A 228 0.50 -12.10 -4.82
CA TYR A 228 0.16 -12.77 -6.09
C TYR A 228 0.28 -14.30 -6.02
N LEU A 229 1.39 -14.85 -6.52
CA LEU A 229 1.63 -16.31 -6.49
C LEU A 229 2.02 -16.81 -5.11
N GLY A 230 2.65 -15.98 -4.29
CA GLY A 230 3.03 -16.31 -2.91
C GLY A 230 1.80 -16.44 -2.00
N GLY A 231 1.06 -15.35 -1.81
CA GLY A 231 -0.12 -15.30 -0.95
C GLY A 231 0.21 -15.63 0.50
N ARG A 232 1.29 -15.01 1.04
CA ARG A 232 1.81 -15.28 2.38
C ARG A 232 2.57 -14.08 2.94
N VAL A 233 2.66 -13.99 4.26
CA VAL A 233 3.56 -13.07 4.96
C VAL A 233 4.87 -13.80 5.21
N MET A 234 5.98 -13.15 4.88
CA MET A 234 7.33 -13.67 5.07
C MET A 234 8.13 -12.72 5.94
N VAL A 235 8.99 -13.25 6.78
CA VAL A 235 9.89 -12.45 7.63
C VAL A 235 11.33 -12.90 7.39
N PHE A 236 12.18 -11.93 7.09
CA PHE A 236 13.60 -12.13 6.84
C PHE A 236 14.43 -11.35 7.84
N ASP A 237 15.66 -11.77 8.04
CA ASP A 237 16.65 -11.06 8.84
C ASP A 237 17.11 -9.79 8.13
N LEU A 238 17.10 -8.67 8.83
CA LEU A 238 17.41 -7.34 8.27
C LEU A 238 18.88 -7.19 7.83
N ASN A 239 19.78 -7.93 8.46
CA ASN A 239 21.22 -7.82 8.18
C ASN A 239 21.70 -8.84 7.13
N THR A 240 21.15 -10.07 7.21
CA THR A 240 21.62 -11.20 6.38
C THR A 240 20.69 -11.53 5.23
N PHE A 241 19.46 -10.99 5.22
CA PHE A 241 18.39 -11.33 4.29
C PHE A 241 17.96 -12.80 4.33
N ALA A 242 18.38 -13.55 5.34
CA ALA A 242 17.99 -14.94 5.53
C ALA A 242 16.54 -15.05 5.98
N PHE A 243 15.83 -16.06 5.46
CA PHE A 243 14.47 -16.36 5.90
C PHE A 243 14.42 -16.74 7.38
N LYS A 244 13.51 -16.15 8.14
CA LYS A 244 13.29 -16.45 9.57
C LYS A 244 11.99 -17.23 9.80
N ARG A 245 10.86 -16.77 9.29
CA ARG A 245 9.54 -17.36 9.48
C ARG A 245 8.52 -16.80 8.47
N GLY A 246 7.35 -17.40 8.41
CA GLY A 246 6.24 -16.91 7.58
C GLY A 246 4.97 -17.71 7.81
N TRP A 247 3.86 -17.18 7.32
CA TRP A 247 2.54 -17.78 7.49
C TRP A 247 1.57 -17.38 6.37
N GLY A 248 0.53 -18.18 6.19
CA GLY A 248 -0.58 -17.92 5.29
C GLY A 248 -1.77 -17.25 5.97
N ALA A 249 -2.89 -17.21 5.28
CA ALA A 249 -4.16 -16.76 5.85
C ALA A 249 -4.50 -17.54 7.11
N TYR A 250 -5.15 -16.86 8.07
CA TYR A 250 -5.51 -17.42 9.38
C TYR A 250 -4.34 -17.94 10.20
N GLY A 251 -3.13 -17.41 9.96
CA GLY A 251 -1.91 -17.84 10.66
C GLY A 251 -1.47 -19.26 10.33
N LYS A 252 -1.92 -19.84 9.23
CA LYS A 252 -1.53 -21.20 8.82
C LYS A 252 -0.01 -21.30 8.69
N PRO A 253 0.63 -22.30 9.29
CA PRO A 253 2.00 -22.65 8.97
C PRO A 253 2.19 -22.80 7.46
N LEU A 254 3.32 -22.38 6.91
CA LEU A 254 3.57 -22.44 5.47
C LEU A 254 3.37 -23.83 4.86
N SER A 255 3.61 -24.89 5.63
CA SER A 255 3.35 -26.30 5.22
C SER A 255 1.87 -26.65 5.05
N GLN A 256 0.97 -25.83 5.56
CA GLN A 256 -0.49 -26.04 5.49
C GLN A 256 -1.17 -25.08 4.50
N VAL A 257 -0.43 -24.14 3.91
CA VAL A 257 -0.97 -23.22 2.90
C VAL A 257 -1.22 -24.00 1.61
N SER A 258 -2.45 -23.90 1.10
CA SER A 258 -2.86 -24.62 -0.11
C SER A 258 -2.14 -24.10 -1.36
N THR A 259 -1.76 -25.01 -2.24
CA THR A 259 -1.25 -24.69 -3.58
C THR A 259 -2.38 -24.50 -4.60
N ASN A 260 -3.62 -24.87 -4.26
CA ASN A 260 -4.78 -24.83 -5.16
C ASN A 260 -5.32 -23.40 -5.27
N GLU A 261 -5.45 -22.90 -6.48
CA GLU A 261 -6.03 -21.58 -6.78
C GLU A 261 -7.49 -21.45 -6.31
N ALA A 262 -8.27 -22.55 -6.32
CA ALA A 262 -9.66 -22.52 -5.88
C ALA A 262 -9.83 -22.13 -4.40
N ASP A 263 -8.85 -22.42 -3.54
CA ASP A 263 -8.87 -22.02 -2.12
C ASP A 263 -8.67 -20.52 -1.90
N ARG A 264 -8.31 -19.78 -2.97
CA ARG A 264 -8.17 -18.31 -3.02
C ARG A 264 -9.37 -17.61 -3.65
N ALA A 265 -10.34 -18.37 -4.16
CA ALA A 265 -11.51 -17.81 -4.82
C ALA A 265 -12.39 -17.03 -3.83
N TYR A 266 -12.81 -15.85 -4.22
CA TYR A 266 -13.72 -14.99 -3.45
C TYR A 266 -14.69 -14.27 -4.37
N THR A 267 -15.94 -14.28 -3.98
CA THR A 267 -17.00 -13.47 -4.59
C THR A 267 -17.39 -12.37 -3.61
N PRO A 268 -17.42 -11.10 -4.00
CA PRO A 268 -17.81 -10.01 -3.12
C PRO A 268 -19.12 -10.27 -2.38
N GLY A 269 -19.11 -10.12 -1.05
CA GLY A 269 -20.24 -10.44 -0.18
C GLY A 269 -20.45 -11.93 0.11
N GLY A 270 -19.64 -12.80 -0.48
CA GLY A 270 -19.67 -14.24 -0.23
C GLY A 270 -18.78 -14.69 0.94
N PRO A 271 -18.64 -16.00 1.14
CA PRO A 271 -17.74 -16.57 2.14
C PRO A 271 -16.28 -16.17 1.90
N MET A 272 -15.54 -15.94 2.99
CA MET A 272 -14.11 -15.61 2.91
C MET A 272 -13.30 -16.78 2.37
N PRO A 273 -12.28 -16.51 1.53
CA PRO A 273 -11.41 -17.54 0.99
C PRO A 273 -10.55 -18.17 2.09
N LYS A 274 -10.16 -19.42 1.89
CA LYS A 274 -9.32 -20.17 2.84
C LYS A 274 -7.88 -19.70 2.89
N GLU A 275 -7.41 -19.07 1.80
CA GLU A 275 -6.06 -18.53 1.63
C GLU A 275 -6.12 -17.05 1.29
N PHE A 276 -4.98 -16.34 1.39
CA PHE A 276 -4.89 -14.98 0.88
C PHE A 276 -5.11 -14.97 -0.63
N ARG A 277 -5.95 -14.02 -1.09
CA ARG A 277 -6.38 -13.97 -2.48
C ARG A 277 -5.30 -13.48 -3.45
N GLY A 278 -4.32 -12.75 -2.97
CA GLY A 278 -3.20 -12.37 -3.83
C GLY A 278 -2.69 -10.95 -3.66
N HIS A 279 -3.49 -9.92 -3.70
CA HIS A 279 -3.04 -8.55 -3.41
C HIS A 279 -2.97 -8.35 -1.90
N LEU A 280 -1.78 -8.53 -1.35
CA LEU A 280 -1.54 -8.53 0.08
C LEU A 280 -0.61 -7.37 0.44
N THR A 281 -1.08 -6.45 1.26
CA THR A 281 -0.25 -5.44 1.92
C THR A 281 -0.14 -5.72 3.41
N LEU A 282 0.79 -5.08 4.10
CA LEU A 282 0.91 -5.26 5.54
C LEU A 282 1.45 -4.02 6.26
N ASN A 283 1.18 -3.95 7.55
CA ASN A 283 1.89 -3.05 8.45
C ASN A 283 2.02 -3.71 9.84
N VAL A 284 2.98 -3.25 10.64
CA VAL A 284 3.26 -3.78 11.98
C VAL A 284 3.09 -2.64 12.99
N SER A 285 2.26 -2.87 14.02
CA SER A 285 2.03 -1.90 15.07
C SER A 285 3.12 -1.91 16.14
N ASP A 286 3.25 -0.83 16.90
CA ASP A 286 4.26 -0.67 17.97
C ASP A 286 4.15 -1.74 19.06
N ASP A 287 2.95 -2.28 19.30
CA ASP A 287 2.72 -3.39 20.23
C ASP A 287 2.97 -4.78 19.59
N GLY A 288 3.51 -4.80 18.37
CA GLY A 288 3.97 -6.02 17.70
C GLY A 288 2.88 -6.87 17.08
N LEU A 289 1.76 -6.27 16.66
CA LEU A 289 0.75 -6.96 15.87
C LEU A 289 0.95 -6.69 14.39
N VAL A 290 0.80 -7.72 13.56
CA VAL A 290 0.90 -7.64 12.11
C VAL A 290 -0.49 -7.56 11.51
N TYR A 291 -0.74 -6.54 10.72
CA TYR A 291 -1.99 -6.29 10.01
C TYR A 291 -1.76 -6.57 8.53
N ALA A 292 -2.25 -7.70 8.05
CA ALA A 292 -2.14 -8.12 6.66
C ALA A 292 -3.46 -7.88 5.94
N ALA A 293 -3.50 -6.90 5.04
CA ALA A 293 -4.67 -6.53 4.27
C ALA A 293 -4.72 -7.34 2.97
N ASP A 294 -5.71 -8.22 2.86
CA ASP A 294 -6.02 -9.04 1.68
C ASP A 294 -7.03 -8.27 0.82
N ARG A 295 -6.51 -7.36 -0.02
CA ARG A 295 -7.27 -6.34 -0.75
C ARG A 295 -8.46 -6.91 -1.50
N ASN A 296 -8.22 -7.91 -2.32
CA ASN A 296 -9.26 -8.50 -3.18
C ASN A 296 -10.27 -9.39 -2.43
N ALA A 297 -10.04 -9.65 -1.14
CA ALA A 297 -10.99 -10.32 -0.26
C ALA A 297 -11.64 -9.36 0.75
N ASN A 298 -11.38 -8.05 0.66
CA ASN A 298 -12.01 -7.03 1.50
C ASN A 298 -11.82 -7.26 3.01
N ARG A 299 -10.63 -7.77 3.41
CA ARG A 299 -10.38 -8.15 4.81
C ARG A 299 -8.96 -7.81 5.25
N ILE A 300 -8.79 -7.75 6.56
CA ILE A 300 -7.50 -7.56 7.22
C ILE A 300 -7.34 -8.65 8.27
N HIS A 301 -6.28 -9.42 8.20
CA HIS A 301 -5.90 -10.36 9.24
C HIS A 301 -4.98 -9.71 10.25
N VAL A 302 -5.24 -9.92 11.53
CA VAL A 302 -4.38 -9.49 12.63
C VAL A 302 -3.73 -10.72 13.23
N THR A 303 -2.40 -10.74 13.25
CA THR A 303 -1.60 -11.82 13.83
C THR A 303 -0.57 -11.26 14.81
N THR A 304 0.00 -12.12 15.65
CA THR A 304 1.25 -11.82 16.37
C THR A 304 2.42 -11.79 15.39
N LYS A 305 3.58 -11.33 15.85
CA LYS A 305 4.86 -11.38 15.10
C LYS A 305 5.26 -12.79 14.65
N ASP A 306 4.76 -13.82 15.34
CA ASP A 306 5.03 -15.22 15.01
C ASP A 306 3.93 -15.87 14.16
N GLY A 307 2.99 -15.07 13.66
CA GLY A 307 1.93 -15.51 12.77
C GLY A 307 0.72 -16.13 13.46
N LYS A 308 0.62 -16.13 14.80
CA LYS A 308 -0.59 -16.61 15.48
C LYS A 308 -1.77 -15.69 15.14
N PHE A 309 -2.78 -16.25 14.48
CA PHE A 309 -3.99 -15.52 14.13
C PHE A 309 -4.77 -15.10 15.38
N LEU A 310 -5.21 -13.85 15.40
CA LEU A 310 -5.97 -13.26 16.51
C LEU A 310 -7.38 -12.87 16.09
N LYS A 311 -7.52 -12.18 14.96
CA LYS A 311 -8.81 -11.66 14.48
C LYS A 311 -8.77 -11.28 12.99
N GLU A 312 -9.94 -11.12 12.43
CA GLU A 312 -10.18 -10.65 11.06
C GLU A 312 -11.09 -9.41 11.12
N PHE A 313 -10.75 -8.40 10.33
CA PHE A 313 -11.61 -7.24 10.10
C PHE A 313 -12.08 -7.26 8.66
N ILE A 314 -13.38 -7.04 8.45
CA ILE A 314 -14.00 -7.01 7.13
C ILE A 314 -14.40 -5.56 6.84
N VAL A 315 -14.00 -5.05 5.67
CA VAL A 315 -14.26 -3.68 5.25
C VAL A 315 -14.99 -3.69 3.91
N ALA A 316 -16.17 -3.10 3.86
CA ALA A 316 -16.98 -3.00 2.64
C ALA A 316 -17.00 -4.30 1.81
N PRO A 317 -17.51 -5.42 2.34
CA PRO A 317 -17.33 -6.78 1.78
C PRO A 317 -17.90 -6.96 0.38
N THR A 318 -18.83 -6.11 -0.05
CA THR A 318 -19.44 -6.16 -1.39
C THR A 318 -18.64 -5.41 -2.45
N THR A 319 -17.50 -4.81 -2.07
CA THR A 319 -16.62 -4.13 -3.03
C THR A 319 -16.10 -5.12 -4.07
N GLY A 320 -16.24 -4.75 -5.33
CA GLY A 320 -15.85 -5.59 -6.47
C GLY A 320 -14.36 -5.67 -6.71
N VAL A 321 -14.00 -5.87 -7.96
CA VAL A 321 -12.61 -5.98 -8.41
C VAL A 321 -11.80 -4.77 -7.96
N GLY A 322 -10.62 -5.03 -7.40
CA GLY A 322 -9.76 -4.03 -6.80
C GLY A 322 -9.79 -4.03 -5.28
N GLY A 323 -10.94 -4.39 -4.69
CA GLY A 323 -11.11 -4.54 -3.25
C GLY A 323 -11.05 -3.23 -2.47
N SER A 324 -11.32 -3.35 -1.17
CA SER A 324 -11.50 -2.22 -0.25
C SER A 324 -10.39 -2.06 0.79
N THR A 325 -9.45 -3.00 0.88
CA THR A 325 -8.40 -3.00 1.90
C THR A 325 -7.02 -2.96 1.24
N GLY A 326 -6.59 -1.75 0.84
CA GLY A 326 -5.29 -1.49 0.24
C GLY A 326 -4.20 -1.30 1.31
N GLY A 327 -3.66 -0.09 1.43
CA GLY A 327 -2.65 0.23 2.43
C GLY A 327 -3.22 0.31 3.85
N VAL A 328 -2.38 0.02 4.83
CA VAL A 328 -2.67 0.09 6.26
C VAL A 328 -1.74 1.08 6.94
N ALA A 329 -2.29 2.05 7.67
CA ALA A 329 -1.52 2.94 8.52
C ALA A 329 -2.17 3.07 9.90
N PHE A 330 -1.40 3.54 10.88
CA PHE A 330 -1.85 3.71 12.27
C PHE A 330 -1.89 5.18 12.65
N SER A 331 -2.77 5.54 13.59
CA SER A 331 -2.68 6.85 14.24
C SER A 331 -1.39 6.97 15.05
N PRO A 332 -0.80 8.20 15.16
CA PRO A 332 0.50 8.39 15.77
C PRO A 332 0.46 8.39 17.32
N ASP A 333 -0.73 8.27 17.91
CA ASP A 333 -0.82 8.17 19.37
C ASP A 333 -0.17 6.88 19.87
N LYS A 334 0.43 6.92 21.07
CA LYS A 334 1.17 5.80 21.66
C LYS A 334 0.43 4.45 21.63
N ALA A 335 -0.90 4.47 21.68
CA ALA A 335 -1.72 3.26 21.64
C ALA A 335 -2.13 2.88 20.21
N GLN A 336 -1.81 3.73 19.22
CA GLN A 336 -2.21 3.54 17.82
C GLN A 336 -3.68 3.14 17.70
N ARG A 337 -4.57 3.91 18.31
CA ARG A 337 -5.97 3.53 18.52
C ARG A 337 -6.77 3.40 17.23
N LEU A 338 -6.32 4.04 16.16
CA LEU A 338 -6.99 4.00 14.87
C LEU A 338 -6.16 3.29 13.81
N LEU A 339 -6.88 2.60 12.91
CA LEU A 339 -6.36 2.15 11.62
C LEU A 339 -6.91 3.07 10.52
N PHE A 340 -6.06 3.45 9.61
CA PHE A 340 -6.39 4.10 8.35
C PHE A 340 -6.20 3.10 7.23
N ILE A 341 -7.27 2.84 6.48
CA ILE A 341 -7.25 1.84 5.40
C ILE A 341 -7.59 2.55 4.10
N SER A 342 -6.66 2.54 3.16
CA SER A 342 -6.92 3.05 1.81
C SER A 342 -7.77 2.07 1.01
N ASP A 343 -8.78 2.58 0.33
CA ASP A 343 -9.70 1.83 -0.51
C ASP A 343 -9.58 2.31 -1.95
N LEU A 344 -8.93 1.50 -2.76
CA LEU A 344 -8.65 1.79 -4.15
C LEU A 344 -9.91 1.90 -5.01
N THR A 345 -10.87 1.01 -4.76
CA THR A 345 -12.07 0.90 -5.58
C THR A 345 -13.08 1.99 -5.27
N ASN A 346 -13.30 2.26 -3.98
CA ASN A 346 -14.25 3.28 -3.55
C ASN A 346 -13.61 4.67 -3.41
N ASN A 347 -12.29 4.79 -3.57
CA ASN A 347 -11.54 6.04 -3.40
C ASN A 347 -11.83 6.71 -2.05
N LYS A 348 -11.61 5.97 -0.96
CA LYS A 348 -11.88 6.37 0.41
C LYS A 348 -10.76 5.96 1.35
N ILE A 349 -10.65 6.65 2.47
CA ILE A 349 -9.95 6.17 3.65
C ILE A 349 -10.99 5.78 4.68
N TRP A 350 -10.95 4.52 5.12
CA TRP A 350 -11.75 4.03 6.23
C TRP A 350 -11.00 4.24 7.53
N PHE A 351 -11.69 4.71 8.55
CA PHE A 351 -11.18 4.80 9.92
C PHE A 351 -11.79 3.68 10.75
N LEU A 352 -10.93 2.81 11.24
CA LEU A 352 -11.34 1.69 12.10
C LEU A 352 -10.80 1.90 13.51
N ASN A 353 -11.61 1.54 14.50
CA ASN A 353 -11.12 1.34 15.85
C ASN A 353 -10.19 0.11 15.87
N ARG A 354 -8.90 0.29 16.16
CA ARG A 354 -7.89 -0.77 16.05
C ARG A 354 -8.16 -2.01 16.93
N PRO A 355 -8.63 -1.87 18.20
CA PRO A 355 -8.89 -3.02 19.04
C PRO A 355 -9.91 -4.03 18.52
N ASP A 356 -10.95 -3.59 17.85
CA ASP A 356 -12.08 -4.43 17.42
C ASP A 356 -12.39 -4.38 15.91
N GLY A 357 -11.69 -3.53 15.16
CA GLY A 357 -11.88 -3.36 13.72
C GLY A 357 -13.20 -2.68 13.32
N LYS A 358 -13.93 -2.11 14.28
CA LYS A 358 -15.18 -1.41 13.99
C LYS A 358 -14.91 -0.17 13.16
N ILE A 359 -15.58 -0.05 12.01
CA ILE A 359 -15.54 1.17 11.20
C ILE A 359 -16.23 2.28 12.00
N ILE A 360 -15.51 3.36 12.28
CA ILE A 360 -16.00 4.54 13.00
C ILE A 360 -16.27 5.72 12.09
N GLY A 361 -15.73 5.69 10.86
CA GLY A 361 -15.92 6.74 9.87
C GLY A 361 -15.15 6.49 8.59
N GLN A 362 -15.25 7.45 7.71
CA GLN A 362 -14.55 7.46 6.43
C GLN A 362 -14.32 8.88 5.95
N MET A 363 -13.37 9.08 5.02
CA MET A 363 -13.19 10.33 4.29
C MET A 363 -12.95 10.08 2.81
N GLY A 364 -13.26 11.07 1.99
CA GLY A 364 -12.96 11.12 0.56
C GLY A 364 -13.99 10.48 -0.35
N GLN A 365 -13.79 10.71 -1.62
CA GLN A 365 -14.60 10.20 -2.73
C GLN A 365 -13.78 10.26 -4.03
N MET A 366 -14.30 9.63 -5.08
CA MET A 366 -13.69 9.66 -6.41
C MET A 366 -13.67 11.08 -6.99
N GLY A 367 -12.55 11.48 -7.56
CA GLY A 367 -12.37 12.72 -8.30
C GLY A 367 -10.91 13.07 -8.56
N GLU A 368 -10.68 13.96 -9.51
CA GLU A 368 -9.35 14.36 -9.96
C GLU A 368 -8.84 15.65 -9.29
N ASN A 369 -9.75 16.42 -8.65
CA ASN A 369 -9.36 17.63 -7.92
C ASN A 369 -8.58 17.32 -6.65
N GLY A 370 -7.79 18.28 -6.17
CA GLY A 370 -7.11 18.17 -4.89
C GLY A 370 -8.09 17.87 -3.74
N GLY A 371 -7.72 16.97 -2.85
CA GLY A 371 -8.58 16.48 -1.76
C GLY A 371 -9.54 15.35 -2.14
N LEU A 372 -9.62 14.99 -3.41
CA LEU A 372 -10.33 13.82 -3.94
C LEU A 372 -9.31 12.79 -4.43
N TRP A 373 -9.73 11.55 -4.75
CA TRP A 373 -8.83 10.51 -5.25
C TRP A 373 -9.33 9.86 -6.52
N PHE A 374 -8.37 9.47 -7.36
CA PHE A 374 -8.60 8.63 -8.52
C PHE A 374 -7.54 7.52 -8.55
N GLY A 375 -7.86 6.39 -7.90
CA GLY A 375 -6.93 5.28 -7.71
C GLY A 375 -6.13 5.39 -6.41
N LEU A 376 -6.79 5.73 -5.29
CA LEU A 376 -6.17 5.76 -3.96
C LEU A 376 -5.54 4.40 -3.63
N HIS A 377 -4.23 4.36 -3.49
CA HIS A 377 -3.49 3.12 -3.38
C HIS A 377 -2.67 3.02 -2.10
N MET A 378 -1.75 3.95 -1.89
CA MET A 378 -0.85 3.95 -0.75
C MET A 378 -1.29 4.96 0.31
N ILE A 379 -0.96 4.67 1.56
CA ILE A 379 -1.21 5.54 2.71
C ILE A 379 -0.06 5.45 3.70
N ALA A 380 0.36 6.60 4.23
CA ALA A 380 1.34 6.71 5.30
C ALA A 380 0.91 7.83 6.26
N VAL A 381 1.38 7.77 7.51
CA VAL A 381 1.08 8.77 8.55
C VAL A 381 2.37 9.16 9.23
N ASP A 382 2.58 10.48 9.39
CA ASP A 382 3.75 11.00 10.11
C ASP A 382 3.51 11.14 11.62
N SER A 383 4.53 11.55 12.36
CA SER A 383 4.48 11.71 13.82
C SER A 383 3.49 12.79 14.27
N GLN A 384 3.12 13.73 13.39
CA GLN A 384 2.16 14.79 13.65
C GLN A 384 0.72 14.38 13.29
N GLY A 385 0.52 13.18 12.76
CA GLY A 385 -0.75 12.67 12.32
C GLY A 385 -1.20 13.17 10.94
N ASN A 386 -0.30 13.78 10.16
CA ASN A 386 -0.62 14.07 8.78
C ASN A 386 -0.70 12.76 7.99
N VAL A 387 -1.73 12.64 7.16
CA VAL A 387 -1.94 11.50 6.28
C VAL A 387 -1.43 11.84 4.89
N TYR A 388 -0.57 10.98 4.37
CA TYR A 388 -0.07 11.04 3.01
C TYR A 388 -0.69 9.93 2.19
N THR A 389 -1.13 10.26 0.98
CA THR A 389 -1.75 9.31 0.06
C THR A 389 -1.03 9.28 -1.27
N GLY A 390 -0.91 8.09 -1.85
CA GLY A 390 -0.40 7.88 -3.19
C GLY A 390 -1.47 7.28 -4.08
N GLU A 391 -1.57 7.78 -5.31
CA GLU A 391 -2.56 7.36 -6.28
C GLU A 391 -1.89 6.67 -7.46
N VAL A 392 -2.49 5.57 -7.91
CA VAL A 392 -2.14 4.88 -9.17
C VAL A 392 -3.12 5.27 -10.27
N PHE A 393 -3.00 4.66 -11.42
CA PHE A 393 -3.80 4.94 -12.61
C PHE A 393 -3.68 6.42 -13.02
N ALA A 394 -4.78 7.03 -13.46
CA ALA A 394 -4.79 8.42 -13.87
C ALA A 394 -4.72 9.44 -12.70
N GLY A 395 -4.75 8.98 -11.46
CA GLY A 395 -4.51 9.85 -10.30
C GLY A 395 -3.08 10.36 -10.25
N GLU A 396 -2.10 9.46 -10.33
CA GLU A 396 -0.67 9.73 -10.52
C GLU A 396 -0.13 10.90 -9.70
N ARG A 397 -0.43 10.91 -8.41
CA ARG A 397 -0.03 11.99 -7.50
C ARG A 397 0.13 11.53 -6.07
N VAL A 398 0.78 12.37 -5.27
CA VAL A 398 0.78 12.30 -3.81
C VAL A 398 0.06 13.50 -3.23
N GLN A 399 -0.68 13.31 -2.14
CA GLN A 399 -1.38 14.36 -1.44
C GLN A 399 -1.14 14.26 0.06
N ARG A 400 -1.17 15.41 0.77
CA ARG A 400 -1.15 15.49 2.22
C ARG A 400 -2.50 15.95 2.75
N PHE A 401 -2.95 15.30 3.82
CA PHE A 401 -4.11 15.68 4.59
C PHE A 401 -3.70 15.92 6.04
N VAL A 402 -4.03 17.06 6.59
CA VAL A 402 -3.66 17.45 7.95
C VAL A 402 -4.84 17.35 8.90
N PRO A 403 -4.64 16.95 10.18
CA PRO A 403 -5.72 16.97 11.17
C PRO A 403 -6.35 18.38 11.26
N ALA A 404 -7.68 18.45 11.24
CA ALA A 404 -8.37 19.74 11.24
C ALA A 404 -8.13 20.57 12.51
N ASP A 405 -7.83 19.93 13.62
CA ASP A 405 -7.52 20.55 14.90
C ASP A 405 -6.03 20.92 15.05
N SER A 406 -5.18 20.52 14.11
CA SER A 406 -3.77 20.93 14.07
C SER A 406 -3.62 22.42 13.75
N PRO A 407 -2.46 23.03 14.05
CA PRO A 407 -2.20 24.45 13.67
C PRO A 407 -2.39 24.69 12.16
N ARG A 408 -1.92 23.74 11.32
CA ARG A 408 -2.08 23.85 9.87
C ARG A 408 -3.53 23.67 9.44
N GLY A 409 -4.27 22.74 10.05
CA GLY A 409 -5.69 22.53 9.75
C GLY A 409 -6.52 23.77 10.07
N LYS A 410 -6.31 24.39 11.24
CA LYS A 410 -6.98 25.64 11.62
C LYS A 410 -6.70 26.77 10.65
N LEU A 411 -5.45 26.91 10.18
CA LEU A 411 -5.10 27.89 9.15
C LEU A 411 -5.85 27.64 7.85
N LEU A 412 -5.92 26.38 7.38
CA LEU A 412 -6.64 26.03 6.16
C LEU A 412 -8.14 26.32 6.28
N GLU A 413 -8.76 26.06 7.43
CA GLU A 413 -10.16 26.43 7.68
C GLU A 413 -10.39 27.93 7.65
N GLN A 414 -9.48 28.72 8.21
CA GLN A 414 -9.57 30.17 8.14
C GLN A 414 -9.49 30.67 6.70
N LEU A 415 -8.55 30.15 5.91
CA LEU A 415 -8.38 30.54 4.51
C LEU A 415 -9.61 30.16 3.67
N SER A 416 -10.21 28.99 3.88
CA SER A 416 -11.41 28.56 3.15
C SER A 416 -12.66 29.42 3.41
N ARG A 417 -12.70 30.15 4.51
CA ARG A 417 -13.80 31.10 4.83
C ARG A 417 -13.64 32.47 4.17
N LEU A 418 -12.46 32.73 3.61
CA LEU A 418 -12.16 34.01 2.94
C LEU A 418 -12.38 33.94 1.41
N GLN A 419 -12.63 32.73 0.89
CA GLN A 419 -13.03 32.48 -0.50
C GLN A 419 -14.55 32.38 -0.63
#